data_960f952bf8902ab232fcf1de5f289828
#
_entry.id   960f952bf8902ab232fcf1de5f289828
#
_cell.length_a   1.000
_cell.length_b   1.000
_cell.length_c   1.000
_cell.angle_alpha   90.00
_cell.angle_beta   90.00
_cell.angle_gamma   90.00
#
_symmetry.space_group_name_H-M   'P 1'
#
loop_
_entity.id
_entity.type
_entity.pdbx_description
1 polymer ?
#
loop_
_entity_poly.entity_id
_entity_poly.type
_entity_poly.pdbx_seq_one_letter_code
_entity_poly.pdbx_strand_id
1 'polypeptide(L)'
;LLDTIAYAGKLGMKTAVVSENPDTPASKAGGAYICMECGHEEYGIRTIGYSTTVMTLMTMGIVLGEKRGILQDADLTAYGKQVADAVHSIPEIIEKTLHFMDVSRRRIMRSRFIAFTGVGPLWGVAQEGAVKMWEAPQFPSAAYEMDEGMHGPNFGYNDNDAVIILNDGASGMERAQSLARYMKNEHRNGYIFGVGALDEDDVSFEPTGGAFRCLEFAAAVQTFM
;
A
#
# COMPACT_ATOMS: atom_id res chain seq x y z
N LEU A 1 -0.56 -9.05 -21.58
CA LEU A 1 -1.07 -7.67 -21.68
C LEU A 1 -1.49 -7.32 -23.11
N LEU A 2 -0.65 -7.45 -24.13
CA LEU A 2 -1.01 -7.15 -25.53
C LEU A 2 -2.20 -7.99 -26.00
N ASP A 3 -2.21 -9.29 -25.70
CA ASP A 3 -3.31 -10.18 -26.03
C ASP A 3 -4.61 -9.77 -25.31
N THR A 4 -4.51 -9.29 -24.07
CA THR A 4 -5.65 -8.78 -23.30
C THR A 4 -6.24 -7.53 -23.96
N ILE A 5 -5.40 -6.59 -24.39
CA ILE A 5 -5.81 -5.38 -25.12
C ILE A 5 -6.49 -5.77 -26.44
N ALA A 6 -5.88 -6.67 -27.20
CA ALA A 6 -6.44 -7.15 -28.47
C ALA A 6 -7.77 -7.86 -28.27
N TYR A 7 -7.92 -8.67 -27.23
CA TYR A 7 -9.15 -9.36 -26.89
C TYR A 7 -10.27 -8.40 -26.48
N ALA A 8 -9.95 -7.41 -25.64
CA ALA A 8 -10.87 -6.35 -25.26
C ALA A 8 -11.39 -5.60 -26.50
N GLY A 9 -10.51 -5.29 -27.46
CA GLY A 9 -10.89 -4.68 -28.73
C GLY A 9 -11.85 -5.54 -29.56
N LYS A 10 -11.66 -6.88 -29.60
CA LYS A 10 -12.60 -7.80 -30.26
C LYS A 10 -13.98 -7.80 -29.61
N LEU A 11 -14.07 -7.52 -28.32
CA LEU A 11 -15.33 -7.38 -27.58
C LEU A 11 -15.94 -5.98 -27.69
N GLY A 12 -15.35 -5.07 -28.45
CA GLY A 12 -15.81 -3.67 -28.57
C GLY A 12 -15.56 -2.82 -27.31
N MET A 13 -14.72 -3.28 -26.39
CA MET A 13 -14.38 -2.55 -25.17
C MET A 13 -13.38 -1.44 -25.47
N LYS A 14 -13.58 -0.27 -24.83
CA LYS A 14 -12.60 0.80 -24.82
C LYS A 14 -11.49 0.43 -23.82
N THR A 15 -10.23 0.67 -24.20
CA THR A 15 -9.07 0.40 -23.38
C THR A 15 -8.27 1.67 -23.14
N ALA A 16 -7.64 1.78 -21.97
CA ALA A 16 -6.64 2.80 -21.67
C ALA A 16 -5.42 2.11 -21.07
N VAL A 17 -4.23 2.58 -21.41
CA VAL A 17 -2.97 2.13 -20.84
C VAL A 17 -2.40 3.25 -19.99
N VAL A 18 -2.19 2.95 -18.72
CA VAL A 18 -1.52 3.83 -17.75
C VAL A 18 -0.06 3.40 -17.67
N SER A 19 0.86 4.26 -18.02
CA SER A 19 2.29 3.96 -18.00
C SER A 19 3.11 5.25 -18.12
N GLU A 20 4.37 5.21 -17.70
CA GLU A 20 5.28 6.36 -17.84
C GLU A 20 5.78 6.53 -19.28
N ASN A 21 6.02 5.42 -19.98
CA ASN A 21 6.61 5.46 -21.30
C ASN A 21 5.56 5.29 -22.41
N PRO A 22 5.32 6.32 -23.27
CA PRO A 22 4.37 6.26 -24.39
C PRO A 22 4.82 5.32 -25.50
N ASP A 23 6.11 5.01 -25.57
CA ASP A 23 6.71 4.25 -26.68
C ASP A 23 6.69 2.74 -26.49
N THR A 24 6.10 2.24 -25.42
CA THR A 24 5.96 0.80 -25.22
C THR A 24 4.93 0.18 -26.20
N PRO A 25 5.09 -1.09 -26.57
CA PRO A 25 4.08 -1.79 -27.37
C PRO A 25 2.66 -1.73 -26.75
N ALA A 26 2.56 -1.81 -25.43
CA ALA A 26 1.28 -1.72 -24.71
C ALA A 26 0.66 -0.33 -24.83
N SER A 27 1.45 0.73 -24.64
CA SER A 27 0.97 2.12 -24.75
C SER A 27 0.45 2.42 -26.16
N LYS A 28 1.11 1.86 -27.18
CA LYS A 28 0.71 2.02 -28.60
C LYS A 28 -0.50 1.15 -29.00
N ALA A 29 -0.73 0.05 -28.30
CA ALA A 29 -1.85 -0.87 -28.59
C ALA A 29 -3.15 -0.45 -27.90
N GLY A 30 -3.10 0.38 -26.84
CA GLY A 30 -4.27 0.87 -26.13
C GLY A 30 -5.08 1.88 -26.93
N GLY A 31 -6.38 1.98 -26.64
CA GLY A 31 -7.27 2.98 -27.25
C GLY A 31 -7.03 4.40 -26.70
N ALA A 32 -6.47 4.53 -25.52
CA ALA A 32 -5.98 5.76 -24.90
C ALA A 32 -4.70 5.49 -24.14
N TYR A 33 -3.88 6.54 -23.99
CA TYR A 33 -2.66 6.52 -23.18
C TYR A 33 -2.76 7.58 -22.08
N ILE A 34 -2.38 7.21 -20.87
CA ILE A 34 -2.35 8.09 -19.69
C ILE A 34 -0.95 7.99 -19.09
N CYS A 35 -0.22 9.12 -19.11
CA CYS A 35 1.09 9.22 -18.49
C CYS A 35 0.94 9.31 -16.96
N MET A 36 1.77 8.58 -16.22
CA MET A 36 1.83 8.65 -14.75
C MET A 36 2.66 9.85 -14.27
N GLU A 37 3.51 10.41 -15.14
CA GLU A 37 4.42 11.51 -14.82
C GLU A 37 5.35 11.23 -13.61
N CYS A 38 5.69 9.96 -13.40
CA CYS A 38 6.56 9.54 -12.30
C CYS A 38 8.05 9.68 -12.61
N GLY A 39 8.40 9.92 -13.86
CA GLY A 39 9.78 9.95 -14.30
C GLY A 39 10.47 8.58 -14.30
N HIS A 40 11.77 8.60 -14.44
CA HIS A 40 12.58 7.39 -14.44
C HIS A 40 12.92 6.96 -13.00
N GLU A 41 12.65 5.71 -12.69
CA GLU A 41 13.05 5.08 -11.46
C GLU A 41 14.43 4.43 -11.63
N GLU A 42 15.44 4.90 -10.88
CA GLU A 42 16.83 4.49 -11.05
C GLU A 42 17.08 3.02 -10.66
N TYR A 43 16.28 2.51 -9.73
CA TYR A 43 16.40 1.15 -9.23
C TYR A 43 15.42 0.22 -9.92
N GLY A 44 15.77 -1.05 -10.04
CA GLY A 44 14.93 -2.07 -10.67
C GLY A 44 13.66 -2.40 -9.89
N ILE A 45 13.64 -2.10 -8.59
CA ILE A 45 12.49 -2.32 -7.72
C ILE A 45 11.61 -1.07 -7.75
N ARG A 46 10.35 -1.25 -8.16
CA ARG A 46 9.43 -0.14 -8.37
C ARG A 46 8.78 0.31 -7.05
N THR A 47 8.99 1.56 -6.67
CA THR A 47 8.34 2.23 -5.52
C THR A 47 7.50 3.42 -5.96
N ILE A 48 8.11 4.38 -6.65
CA ILE A 48 7.43 5.55 -7.21
C ILE A 48 6.35 5.10 -8.22
N GLY A 49 6.68 4.14 -9.09
CA GLY A 49 5.77 3.60 -10.07
C GLY A 49 4.51 2.97 -9.47
N TYR A 50 4.59 2.33 -8.30
CA TYR A 50 3.42 1.84 -7.58
C TYR A 50 2.55 3.01 -7.09
N SER A 51 3.12 3.93 -6.33
CA SER A 51 2.39 5.04 -5.70
C SER A 51 1.74 5.95 -6.75
N THR A 52 2.45 6.24 -7.85
CA THR A 52 1.90 7.05 -8.95
C THR A 52 0.83 6.33 -9.74
N THR A 53 0.92 4.99 -9.91
CA THR A 53 -0.16 4.20 -10.51
C THR A 53 -1.43 4.29 -9.67
N VAL A 54 -1.33 4.09 -8.35
CA VAL A 54 -2.46 4.22 -7.43
C VAL A 54 -3.07 5.62 -7.51
N MET A 55 -2.23 6.66 -7.42
CA MET A 55 -2.68 8.05 -7.51
C MET A 55 -3.36 8.35 -8.86
N THR A 56 -2.81 7.89 -9.97
CA THR A 56 -3.38 8.07 -11.30
C THR A 56 -4.76 7.41 -11.42
N LEU A 57 -4.91 6.18 -10.94
CA LEU A 57 -6.19 5.47 -10.98
C LEU A 57 -7.25 6.16 -10.11
N MET A 58 -6.88 6.64 -8.92
CA MET A 58 -7.78 7.40 -8.05
C MET A 58 -8.18 8.74 -8.72
N THR A 59 -7.23 9.46 -9.31
CA THR A 59 -7.49 10.70 -10.05
C THR A 59 -8.43 10.46 -11.24
N MET A 60 -8.23 9.36 -11.98
CA MET A 60 -9.17 8.96 -13.05
C MET A 60 -10.60 8.77 -12.52
N GLY A 61 -10.75 8.13 -11.35
CA GLY A 61 -12.04 7.97 -10.68
C GLY A 61 -12.69 9.31 -10.33
N ILE A 62 -11.91 10.26 -9.81
CA ILE A 62 -12.36 11.62 -9.48
C ILE A 62 -12.81 12.38 -10.75
N VAL A 63 -11.97 12.37 -11.78
CA VAL A 63 -12.29 13.03 -13.08
C VAL A 63 -13.55 12.40 -13.69
N LEU A 64 -13.72 11.08 -13.60
CA LEU A 64 -14.93 10.43 -14.08
C LEU A 64 -16.15 10.84 -13.26
N GLY A 65 -16.05 10.96 -11.95
CA GLY A 65 -17.09 11.46 -11.05
C GLY A 65 -17.51 12.89 -11.38
N GLU A 66 -16.54 13.78 -11.62
CA GLU A 66 -16.78 15.15 -12.10
C GLU A 66 -17.54 15.16 -13.44
N LYS A 67 -17.02 14.44 -14.44
CA LYS A 67 -17.63 14.41 -15.80
C LYS A 67 -19.05 13.82 -15.81
N ARG A 68 -19.39 13.02 -14.81
CA ARG A 68 -20.75 12.48 -14.62
C ARG A 68 -21.62 13.37 -13.73
N GLY A 69 -21.13 14.49 -13.24
CA GLY A 69 -21.86 15.40 -12.36
C GLY A 69 -22.10 14.86 -10.96
N ILE A 70 -21.39 13.79 -10.56
CA ILE A 70 -21.47 13.18 -9.23
C ILE A 70 -20.66 14.03 -8.22
N LEU A 71 -19.46 14.49 -8.63
CA LEU A 71 -18.58 15.33 -7.83
C LEU A 71 -18.73 16.79 -8.27
N GLN A 72 -18.69 17.69 -7.27
CA GLN A 72 -18.75 19.14 -7.45
C GLN A 72 -17.38 19.77 -7.16
N ASP A 73 -17.22 21.06 -7.49
CA ASP A 73 -15.96 21.81 -7.30
C ASP A 73 -15.44 21.74 -5.86
N ALA A 74 -16.35 21.73 -4.87
CA ALA A 74 -15.99 21.56 -3.46
C ALA A 74 -15.35 20.20 -3.17
N ASP A 75 -15.85 19.14 -3.81
CA ASP A 75 -15.30 17.78 -3.65
C ASP A 75 -13.92 17.69 -4.29
N LEU A 76 -13.74 18.30 -5.48
CA LEU A 76 -12.45 18.37 -6.17
C LEU A 76 -11.40 19.11 -5.34
N THR A 77 -11.79 20.24 -4.75
CA THR A 77 -10.94 20.99 -3.83
C THR A 77 -10.56 20.18 -2.60
N ALA A 78 -11.52 19.45 -2.02
CA ALA A 78 -11.28 18.58 -0.87
C ALA A 78 -10.30 17.43 -1.22
N TYR A 79 -10.46 16.79 -2.37
CA TYR A 79 -9.53 15.75 -2.82
C TYR A 79 -8.13 16.30 -3.09
N GLY A 80 -8.03 17.48 -3.71
CA GLY A 80 -6.75 18.16 -3.90
C GLY A 80 -6.01 18.42 -2.58
N LYS A 81 -6.74 18.85 -1.55
CA LYS A 81 -6.20 19.02 -0.21
C LYS A 81 -5.73 17.69 0.39
N GLN A 82 -6.53 16.63 0.28
CA GLN A 82 -6.16 15.31 0.81
C GLN A 82 -4.87 14.75 0.17
N VAL A 83 -4.68 14.95 -1.14
CA VAL A 83 -3.42 14.59 -1.81
C VAL A 83 -2.25 15.38 -1.24
N ALA A 84 -2.41 16.70 -1.07
CA ALA A 84 -1.36 17.55 -0.51
C ALA A 84 -1.01 17.13 0.92
N ASP A 85 -2.01 16.87 1.75
CA ASP A 85 -1.84 16.43 3.15
C ASP A 85 -1.09 15.08 3.18
N ALA A 86 -1.47 14.11 2.35
CA ALA A 86 -0.77 12.81 2.24
C ALA A 86 0.70 12.99 1.85
N VAL A 87 0.98 13.83 0.85
CA VAL A 87 2.36 14.07 0.40
C VAL A 87 3.20 14.74 1.49
N HIS A 88 2.61 15.68 2.23
CA HIS A 88 3.32 16.37 3.32
C HIS A 88 3.65 15.47 4.52
N SER A 89 2.84 14.44 4.81
CA SER A 89 3.09 13.54 5.93
C SER A 89 4.17 12.47 5.62
N ILE A 90 4.40 12.13 4.35
CA ILE A 90 5.30 11.06 3.92
C ILE A 90 6.73 11.18 4.52
N PRO A 91 7.40 12.35 4.53
CA PRO A 91 8.75 12.43 5.10
C PRO A 91 8.82 12.02 6.57
N GLU A 92 7.86 12.44 7.39
CA GLU A 92 7.81 12.06 8.80
C GLU A 92 7.55 10.55 8.97
N ILE A 93 6.68 9.98 8.14
CA ILE A 93 6.40 8.53 8.15
C ILE A 93 7.63 7.72 7.77
N ILE A 94 8.41 8.18 6.79
CA ILE A 94 9.68 7.57 6.40
C ILE A 94 10.66 7.60 7.59
N GLU A 95 10.83 8.74 8.25
CA GLU A 95 11.73 8.87 9.41
C GLU A 95 11.34 7.93 10.55
N LYS A 96 10.04 7.84 10.87
CA LYS A 96 9.52 6.92 11.89
C LYS A 96 9.77 5.46 11.51
N THR A 97 9.59 5.11 10.24
CA THR A 97 9.81 3.75 9.76
C THR A 97 11.31 3.40 9.76
N LEU A 98 12.18 4.31 9.38
CA LEU A 98 13.63 4.13 9.48
C LEU A 98 14.07 3.92 10.94
N HIS A 99 13.55 4.72 11.88
CA HIS A 99 13.80 4.53 13.29
C HIS A 99 13.35 3.14 13.78
N PHE A 100 12.14 2.72 13.39
CA PHE A 100 11.65 1.37 13.66
C PHE A 100 12.60 0.29 13.13
N MET A 101 13.10 0.47 11.90
CA MET A 101 14.07 -0.47 11.31
C MET A 101 15.37 -0.53 12.11
N ASP A 102 15.87 0.58 12.59
CA ASP A 102 17.10 0.60 13.41
C ASP A 102 16.94 -0.19 14.71
N VAL A 103 15.78 -0.09 15.36
CA VAL A 103 15.47 -0.79 16.62
C VAL A 103 15.10 -2.27 16.38
N SER A 104 14.23 -2.53 15.42
CA SER A 104 13.56 -3.84 15.26
C SER A 104 14.25 -4.76 14.25
N ARG A 105 15.17 -4.26 13.40
CA ARG A 105 15.80 -5.00 12.30
C ARG A 105 16.32 -6.37 12.71
N ARG A 106 17.04 -6.47 13.83
CA ARG A 106 17.64 -7.74 14.26
C ARG A 106 16.59 -8.81 14.58
N ARG A 107 15.43 -8.39 15.09
CA ARG A 107 14.31 -9.29 15.43
C ARG A 107 13.61 -9.75 14.15
N ILE A 108 13.30 -8.79 13.28
CA ILE A 108 12.63 -9.05 12.00
C ILE A 108 13.48 -9.96 11.10
N MET A 109 14.77 -9.71 10.98
CA MET A 109 15.69 -10.52 10.17
C MET A 109 15.92 -11.95 10.70
N ARG A 110 15.48 -12.25 11.91
CA ARG A 110 15.44 -13.62 12.44
C ARG A 110 14.14 -14.36 12.14
N SER A 111 13.13 -13.65 11.71
CA SER A 111 11.89 -14.26 11.27
C SER A 111 12.13 -15.14 10.03
N ARG A 112 11.32 -16.16 9.86
CA ARG A 112 11.33 -17.01 8.66
C ARG A 112 10.28 -16.59 7.65
N PHE A 113 9.29 -15.82 8.14
CA PHE A 113 8.17 -15.36 7.34
C PHE A 113 7.67 -14.02 7.89
N ILE A 114 7.25 -13.14 7.00
CA ILE A 114 6.61 -11.88 7.36
C ILE A 114 5.22 -11.82 6.72
N ALA A 115 4.20 -11.70 7.56
CA ALA A 115 2.84 -11.44 7.12
C ALA A 115 2.55 -9.94 7.15
N PHE A 116 1.88 -9.45 6.13
CA PHE A 116 1.29 -8.11 6.11
C PHE A 116 -0.22 -8.24 6.15
N THR A 117 -0.89 -7.35 6.86
CA THR A 117 -2.35 -7.34 6.91
C THR A 117 -2.91 -5.92 7.02
N GLY A 118 -4.12 -5.74 6.52
CA GLY A 118 -4.85 -4.48 6.55
C GLY A 118 -6.27 -4.65 6.03
N VAL A 119 -7.12 -3.67 6.33
CA VAL A 119 -8.54 -3.66 5.95
C VAL A 119 -8.77 -2.73 4.76
N GLY A 120 -9.65 -3.11 3.83
CA GLY A 120 -10.05 -2.27 2.70
C GLY A 120 -8.85 -1.83 1.84
N PRO A 121 -8.65 -0.51 1.61
CA PRO A 121 -7.53 -0.03 0.79
C PRO A 121 -6.15 -0.47 1.32
N LEU A 122 -6.02 -0.67 2.63
CA LEU A 122 -4.76 -1.09 3.24
C LEU A 122 -4.42 -2.55 2.94
N TRP A 123 -5.38 -3.38 2.56
CA TRP A 123 -5.07 -4.71 2.04
C TRP A 123 -4.24 -4.65 0.76
N GLY A 124 -4.58 -3.73 -0.17
CA GLY A 124 -3.77 -3.50 -1.37
C GLY A 124 -2.34 -3.05 -1.03
N VAL A 125 -2.18 -2.20 -0.01
CA VAL A 125 -0.86 -1.77 0.48
C VAL A 125 -0.12 -2.93 1.18
N ALA A 126 -0.82 -3.77 1.92
CA ALA A 126 -0.23 -4.97 2.53
C ALA A 126 0.32 -5.92 1.45
N GLN A 127 -0.40 -6.08 0.32
CA GLN A 127 0.10 -6.86 -0.83
C GLN A 127 1.37 -6.25 -1.42
N GLU A 128 1.43 -4.92 -1.57
CA GLU A 128 2.66 -4.23 -1.99
C GLU A 128 3.81 -4.54 -1.03
N GLY A 129 3.60 -4.40 0.29
CA GLY A 129 4.62 -4.73 1.28
C GLY A 129 5.14 -6.16 1.16
N ALA A 130 4.24 -7.13 0.99
CA ALA A 130 4.63 -8.52 0.84
C ALA A 130 5.43 -8.76 -0.46
N VAL A 131 5.00 -8.19 -1.59
CA VAL A 131 5.73 -8.30 -2.86
C VAL A 131 7.10 -7.67 -2.75
N LYS A 132 7.21 -6.51 -2.13
CA LYS A 132 8.48 -5.80 -1.94
C LYS A 132 9.46 -6.59 -1.09
N MET A 133 8.99 -7.32 -0.08
CA MET A 133 9.85 -8.23 0.70
C MET A 133 10.45 -9.35 -0.15
N TRP A 134 9.73 -9.85 -1.16
CA TRP A 134 10.27 -10.79 -2.12
C TRP A 134 11.27 -10.15 -3.09
N GLU A 135 10.98 -8.92 -3.54
CA GLU A 135 11.79 -8.23 -4.56
C GLU A 135 13.13 -7.71 -4.01
N ALA A 136 13.12 -7.08 -2.83
CA ALA A 136 14.29 -6.41 -2.27
C ALA A 136 15.13 -7.31 -1.36
N PRO A 137 14.69 -7.62 -0.12
CA PRO A 137 15.50 -8.47 0.76
C PRO A 137 15.38 -9.96 0.44
N GLN A 138 14.55 -10.34 -0.53
CA GLN A 138 14.27 -11.73 -0.93
C GLN A 138 13.77 -12.58 0.25
N PHE A 139 12.84 -12.02 1.01
CA PHE A 139 12.34 -12.58 2.25
C PHE A 139 10.95 -13.19 2.05
N PRO A 140 10.69 -14.43 2.52
CA PRO A 140 9.38 -15.06 2.41
C PRO A 140 8.29 -14.24 3.11
N SER A 141 7.26 -13.86 2.35
CA SER A 141 6.19 -13.01 2.84
C SER A 141 4.86 -13.28 2.15
N ALA A 142 3.77 -12.91 2.79
CA ALA A 142 2.44 -12.88 2.20
C ALA A 142 1.62 -11.75 2.78
N ALA A 143 0.54 -11.39 2.09
CA ALA A 143 -0.44 -10.44 2.59
C ALA A 143 -1.81 -11.08 2.69
N TYR A 144 -2.50 -10.75 3.77
CA TYR A 144 -3.87 -11.19 4.03
C TYR A 144 -4.77 -9.97 4.26
N GLU A 145 -6.00 -10.04 3.78
CA GLU A 145 -7.03 -9.20 4.36
C GLU A 145 -7.16 -9.55 5.85
N MET A 146 -7.40 -8.56 6.71
CA MET A 146 -7.24 -8.78 8.16
C MET A 146 -8.16 -9.86 8.70
N ASP A 147 -9.43 -9.87 8.31
CA ASP A 147 -10.38 -10.88 8.80
C ASP A 147 -10.05 -12.26 8.23
N GLU A 148 -9.72 -12.36 6.95
CA GLU A 148 -9.29 -13.62 6.33
C GLU A 148 -7.98 -14.15 6.93
N GLY A 149 -7.06 -13.24 7.26
CA GLY A 149 -5.81 -13.58 7.96
C GLY A 149 -6.04 -14.18 9.35
N MET A 150 -7.12 -13.81 10.01
CA MET A 150 -7.51 -14.33 11.32
C MET A 150 -8.39 -15.59 11.27
N HIS A 151 -8.80 -16.05 10.09
CA HIS A 151 -9.60 -17.27 9.92
C HIS A 151 -8.81 -18.53 9.54
N GLY A 152 -7.50 -18.49 9.62
CA GLY A 152 -6.66 -19.64 9.26
C GLY A 152 -5.18 -19.33 9.41
N PRO A 153 -4.63 -18.37 8.65
CA PRO A 153 -3.20 -18.04 8.69
C PRO A 153 -2.65 -17.77 10.09
N ASN A 154 -3.43 -17.11 10.96
CA ASN A 154 -3.04 -16.79 12.33
C ASN A 154 -2.74 -18.02 13.19
N PHE A 155 -3.33 -19.19 12.90
CA PHE A 155 -3.03 -20.42 13.62
C PHE A 155 -1.64 -20.99 13.27
N GLY A 156 -1.07 -20.56 12.13
CA GLY A 156 0.27 -20.96 11.71
C GLY A 156 1.38 -20.05 12.24
N TYR A 157 1.06 -18.88 12.80
CA TYR A 157 2.06 -17.96 13.32
C TYR A 157 2.76 -18.51 14.55
N ASN A 158 4.04 -18.25 14.64
CA ASN A 158 4.91 -18.69 15.73
C ASN A 158 6.04 -17.68 15.98
N ASP A 159 6.92 -17.96 16.94
CA ASP A 159 8.01 -17.07 17.35
C ASP A 159 9.01 -16.69 16.23
N ASN A 160 8.96 -17.40 15.11
CA ASN A 160 9.79 -17.11 13.94
C ASN A 160 9.06 -16.36 12.83
N ASP A 161 7.86 -15.86 13.09
CA ASP A 161 7.08 -15.12 12.11
C ASP A 161 6.85 -13.70 12.61
N ALA A 162 6.94 -12.71 11.73
CA ALA A 162 6.58 -11.32 12.02
C ALA A 162 5.25 -10.97 11.35
N VAL A 163 4.44 -10.14 12.00
CA VAL A 163 3.18 -9.64 11.45
C VAL A 163 3.19 -8.12 11.47
N ILE A 164 3.14 -7.52 10.29
CA ILE A 164 3.00 -6.07 10.08
C ILE A 164 1.52 -5.78 9.84
N ILE A 165 0.94 -4.98 10.72
CA ILE A 165 -0.49 -4.69 10.77
C ILE A 165 -0.71 -3.23 10.38
N LEU A 166 -1.28 -3.00 9.20
CA LEU A 166 -1.59 -1.65 8.72
C LEU A 166 -2.96 -1.23 9.27
N ASN A 167 -3.01 -0.12 10.00
CA ASN A 167 -4.23 0.36 10.64
C ASN A 167 -4.40 1.87 10.49
N ASP A 168 -5.48 2.28 9.81
CA ASP A 168 -5.82 3.69 9.57
C ASP A 168 -6.78 4.29 10.62
N GLY A 169 -7.13 3.53 11.64
CA GLY A 169 -8.07 3.95 12.67
C GLY A 169 -9.55 3.98 12.25
N ALA A 170 -9.87 3.77 10.98
CA ALA A 170 -11.25 3.89 10.49
C ALA A 170 -12.06 2.61 10.74
N SER A 171 -11.58 1.47 10.26
CA SER A 171 -12.28 0.20 10.43
C SER A 171 -11.30 -0.91 10.84
N GLY A 172 -11.74 -1.77 11.74
CA GLY A 172 -10.92 -2.90 12.18
C GLY A 172 -9.86 -2.56 13.23
N MET A 173 -9.85 -1.37 13.83
CA MET A 173 -8.86 -0.95 14.83
C MET A 173 -8.79 -1.92 16.03
N GLU A 174 -9.92 -2.33 16.58
CA GLU A 174 -9.92 -3.29 17.68
C GLU A 174 -9.33 -4.65 17.29
N ARG A 175 -9.61 -5.11 16.07
CA ARG A 175 -9.05 -6.36 15.54
C ARG A 175 -7.56 -6.24 15.29
N ALA A 176 -7.12 -5.12 14.70
CA ALA A 176 -5.70 -4.81 14.51
C ALA A 176 -4.94 -4.84 15.83
N GLN A 177 -5.46 -4.16 16.86
CA GLN A 177 -4.87 -4.17 18.19
C GLN A 177 -4.94 -5.53 18.87
N SER A 178 -6.01 -6.30 18.68
CA SER A 178 -6.12 -7.66 19.22
C SER A 178 -5.09 -8.59 18.61
N LEU A 179 -4.93 -8.56 17.29
CA LEU A 179 -3.89 -9.34 16.60
C LEU A 179 -2.49 -8.91 17.05
N ALA A 180 -2.24 -7.61 17.14
CA ALA A 180 -0.95 -7.10 17.61
C ALA A 180 -0.63 -7.54 19.04
N ARG A 181 -1.61 -7.44 19.97
CA ARG A 181 -1.45 -7.92 21.35
C ARG A 181 -1.16 -9.42 21.38
N TYR A 182 -1.89 -10.21 20.60
CA TYR A 182 -1.63 -11.66 20.49
C TYR A 182 -0.20 -11.91 20.03
N MET A 183 0.22 -11.31 18.92
CA MET A 183 1.56 -11.51 18.39
C MET A 183 2.67 -10.99 19.32
N LYS A 184 2.44 -9.87 20.02
CA LYS A 184 3.42 -9.32 20.98
C LYS A 184 3.53 -10.21 22.24
N ASN A 185 2.42 -10.71 22.77
CA ASN A 185 2.40 -11.46 24.01
C ASN A 185 2.86 -12.90 23.82
N GLU A 186 2.40 -13.58 22.76
CA GLU A 186 2.67 -14.99 22.53
C GLU A 186 3.98 -15.20 21.71
N HIS A 187 4.24 -14.32 20.73
CA HIS A 187 5.31 -14.51 19.74
C HIS A 187 6.35 -13.37 19.68
N ARG A 188 6.11 -12.26 20.40
CA ARG A 188 6.99 -11.07 20.48
C ARG A 188 7.30 -10.38 19.16
N ASN A 189 6.50 -10.56 18.12
CA ASN A 189 6.84 -10.16 16.75
C ASN A 189 5.64 -9.64 15.96
N GLY A 190 4.81 -8.80 16.58
CA GLY A 190 3.69 -8.09 15.96
C GLY A 190 3.88 -6.59 16.03
N TYR A 191 3.59 -5.88 14.94
CA TYR A 191 3.85 -4.46 14.80
C TYR A 191 2.69 -3.74 14.12
N ILE A 192 2.20 -2.66 14.73
CA ILE A 192 1.22 -1.77 14.10
C ILE A 192 1.97 -0.66 13.36
N PHE A 193 1.55 -0.44 12.11
CA PHE A 193 1.93 0.72 11.32
C PHE A 193 0.68 1.60 11.16
N GLY A 194 0.69 2.81 11.69
CA GLY A 194 -0.40 3.78 11.68
C GLY A 194 -1.01 4.04 13.05
N VAL A 195 -2.33 4.02 13.12
CA VAL A 195 -3.12 4.38 14.29
C VAL A 195 -3.23 3.22 15.28
N GLY A 196 -3.24 3.54 16.58
CA GLY A 196 -3.52 2.54 17.63
C GLY A 196 -2.29 1.74 18.05
N ALA A 197 -1.10 2.31 17.90
CA ALA A 197 0.16 1.77 18.43
C ALA A 197 0.00 1.33 19.91
N LEU A 198 0.63 0.21 20.26
CA LEU A 198 0.55 -0.38 21.60
C LEU A 198 1.76 -0.05 22.45
N ASP A 199 2.91 0.14 21.81
CA ASP A 199 4.19 0.43 22.47
C ASP A 199 5.17 1.12 21.48
N GLU A 200 6.41 1.34 21.94
CA GLU A 200 7.48 2.00 21.18
C GLU A 200 8.03 1.16 20.01
N ASP A 201 7.71 -0.12 19.97
CA ASP A 201 8.08 -1.02 18.86
C ASP A 201 7.13 -0.88 17.65
N ASP A 202 6.11 -0.02 17.71
CA ASP A 202 5.17 0.24 16.61
C ASP A 202 5.55 1.51 15.82
N VAL A 203 5.15 1.60 14.56
CA VAL A 203 5.30 2.81 13.74
C VAL A 203 4.02 3.65 13.85
N SER A 204 3.99 4.55 14.83
CA SER A 204 2.82 5.38 15.13
C SER A 204 2.75 6.62 14.25
N PHE A 205 1.69 6.76 13.46
CA PHE A 205 1.33 7.98 12.75
C PHE A 205 -0.16 8.08 12.51
N GLU A 206 -0.67 9.31 12.40
CA GLU A 206 -2.06 9.61 12.04
C GLU A 206 -2.12 9.93 10.56
N PRO A 207 -2.83 9.15 9.72
CA PRO A 207 -2.95 9.43 8.31
C PRO A 207 -3.77 10.71 8.08
N THR A 208 -3.27 11.62 7.27
CA THR A 208 -3.89 12.92 6.97
C THR A 208 -4.52 12.99 5.57
N GLY A 209 -4.13 12.06 4.72
CA GLY A 209 -4.50 12.02 3.30
C GLY A 209 -5.94 11.60 3.00
N GLY A 210 -6.78 11.34 3.98
CA GLY A 210 -8.18 10.99 3.76
C GLY A 210 -8.35 9.79 2.81
N ALA A 211 -8.96 9.98 1.65
CA ALA A 211 -9.09 8.94 0.63
C ALA A 211 -7.73 8.46 0.09
N PHE A 212 -6.71 9.31 0.09
CA PHE A 212 -5.35 9.02 -0.39
C PHE A 212 -4.40 8.48 0.68
N ARG A 213 -4.89 8.18 1.89
CA ARG A 213 -4.07 7.64 2.98
C ARG A 213 -3.30 6.36 2.64
N CYS A 214 -3.76 5.61 1.64
CA CYS A 214 -3.03 4.44 1.16
C CYS A 214 -1.62 4.78 0.64
N LEU A 215 -1.38 6.02 0.17
CA LEU A 215 -0.05 6.48 -0.26
C LEU A 215 0.89 6.67 0.94
N GLU A 216 0.36 7.12 2.08
CA GLU A 216 1.09 7.28 3.34
C GLU A 216 1.56 5.92 3.86
N PHE A 217 0.66 4.93 3.86
CA PHE A 217 0.99 3.55 4.24
C PHE A 217 1.91 2.87 3.22
N ALA A 218 1.77 3.18 1.93
CA ALA A 218 2.71 2.69 0.91
C ALA A 218 4.13 3.18 1.18
N ALA A 219 4.31 4.44 1.56
CA ALA A 219 5.61 4.98 1.95
C ALA A 219 6.21 4.22 3.15
N ALA A 220 5.40 3.90 4.17
CA ALA A 220 5.85 3.11 5.31
C ALA A 220 6.30 1.71 4.90
N VAL A 221 5.50 0.96 4.15
CA VAL A 221 5.86 -0.43 3.77
C VAL A 221 7.02 -0.47 2.76
N GLN A 222 7.14 0.53 1.90
CA GLN A 222 8.25 0.65 0.96
C GLN A 222 9.57 1.08 1.64
N THR A 223 9.50 1.82 2.73
CA THR A 223 10.66 2.17 3.55
C THR A 223 11.12 1.00 4.43
N PHE A 224 10.19 0.12 4.82
CA PHE A 224 10.46 -1.05 5.66
C PHE A 224 11.34 -2.10 4.96
N MET A 225 11.42 -2.11 3.65
CA MET A 225 12.27 -3.02 2.86
C MET A 225 13.72 -2.61 2.89
#